data_d1c05e71722c061aed9059db04c5bbb7
#
_entry.id   d1c05e71722c061aed9059db04c5bbb7
#
_cell.length_a   1.000
_cell.length_b   1.000
_cell.length_c   1.000
_cell.angle_alpha   90.00
_cell.angle_beta   90.00
_cell.angle_gamma   90.00
#
_symmetry.space_group_name_H-M   'P 1'
#
loop_
_entity.id
_entity.type
_entity.pdbx_description
1 polymer ?
#
loop_
_entity_poly.entity_id
_entity_poly.type
_entity_poly.pdbx_seq_one_letter_code
_entity_poly.pdbx_strand_id
1 'polypeptide(L)'
;MFLKNNSLIPLDRFINKVLYDKKNGYYMNKNPIGHKADFITSPNVSIMFSEMITIWLISFWEKMGCPKNINVVELGAGDGEMMFQILKTVEKFNKFKLSSNFIIYEKSSYLKKLQKKKINF
;
A
#
# COMPACT_ATOMS: atom_id res chain seq x y z
N MET A 1 10.86 18.31 -19.97
CA MET A 1 10.65 19.64 -20.55
C MET A 1 9.16 19.86 -20.70
N PHE A 2 8.53 20.53 -19.70
CA PHE A 2 7.07 20.53 -19.52
C PHE A 2 6.36 21.77 -20.10
N LEU A 3 7.09 22.78 -20.51
CA LEU A 3 6.52 24.09 -20.85
C LEU A 3 7.08 24.62 -22.18
N LYS A 4 6.88 23.88 -23.27
CA LYS A 4 7.20 24.43 -24.60
C LYS A 4 6.07 25.23 -25.24
N ASN A 5 4.84 25.15 -24.73
CA ASN A 5 3.71 26.01 -25.12
C ASN A 5 2.97 26.40 -23.84
N ASN A 6 2.56 27.64 -23.70
CA ASN A 6 1.74 28.19 -22.60
C ASN A 6 0.37 27.51 -22.44
N SER A 7 0.29 26.21 -22.64
CA SER A 7 -0.93 25.44 -22.45
C SER A 7 -1.06 25.02 -21.00
N LEU A 8 -2.15 25.45 -20.37
CA LEU A 8 -2.55 24.98 -19.05
C LEU A 8 -2.77 23.45 -19.09
N ILE A 9 -2.11 22.74 -18.20
CA ILE A 9 -2.29 21.30 -18.04
C ILE A 9 -3.21 21.10 -16.85
N PRO A 10 -4.29 20.31 -16.95
CA PRO A 10 -5.13 19.93 -15.80
C PRO A 10 -4.28 19.34 -14.68
N LEU A 11 -4.59 19.72 -13.44
CA LEU A 11 -3.79 19.37 -12.26
C LEU A 11 -3.62 17.87 -12.09
N ASP A 12 -4.68 17.10 -12.33
CA ASP A 12 -4.67 15.64 -12.27
C ASP A 12 -3.67 15.02 -13.26
N ARG A 13 -3.62 15.54 -14.48
CA ARG A 13 -2.66 15.12 -15.52
C ARG A 13 -1.23 15.49 -15.14
N PHE A 14 -1.05 16.69 -14.59
CA PHE A 14 0.26 17.14 -14.11
C PHE A 14 0.77 16.21 -13.00
N ILE A 15 -0.02 16.00 -11.94
CA ILE A 15 0.31 15.13 -10.82
C ILE A 15 0.60 13.72 -11.32
N ASN A 16 -0.28 13.17 -12.15
CA ASN A 16 -0.08 11.83 -12.70
C ASN A 16 1.25 11.69 -13.45
N LYS A 17 1.62 12.69 -14.22
CA LYS A 17 2.86 12.68 -14.99
C LYS A 17 4.10 12.82 -14.12
N VAL A 18 4.09 13.73 -13.14
CA VAL A 18 5.22 13.92 -12.21
C VAL A 18 5.46 12.69 -11.35
N LEU A 19 4.41 12.04 -10.88
CA LEU A 19 4.53 10.91 -9.96
C LEU A 19 4.71 9.56 -10.67
N TYR A 20 4.10 9.38 -11.85
CA TYR A 20 3.95 8.06 -12.48
C TYR A 20 4.39 7.98 -13.95
N ASP A 21 5.11 8.97 -14.47
CA ASP A 21 5.75 8.82 -15.79
C ASP A 21 6.69 7.62 -15.80
N LYS A 22 6.61 6.79 -16.84
CA LYS A 22 7.37 5.52 -16.91
C LYS A 22 8.89 5.69 -16.78
N LYS A 23 9.44 6.82 -17.26
CA LYS A 23 10.88 7.08 -17.25
C LYS A 23 11.30 7.94 -16.06
N ASN A 24 10.53 8.99 -15.74
CA ASN A 24 10.94 10.04 -14.82
C ASN A 24 9.98 10.21 -13.64
N GLY A 25 8.94 9.41 -13.54
CA GLY A 25 7.96 9.51 -12.46
C GLY A 25 8.59 9.21 -11.10
N TYR A 26 8.26 10.03 -10.12
CA TYR A 26 8.86 9.99 -8.79
C TYR A 26 8.79 8.62 -8.13
N TYR A 27 7.64 7.93 -8.23
CA TYR A 27 7.45 6.58 -7.66
C TYR A 27 7.89 5.44 -8.57
N MET A 28 8.36 5.73 -9.80
CA MET A 28 8.60 4.67 -10.80
C MET A 28 10.03 4.10 -10.77
N ASN A 29 10.98 4.82 -10.17
CA ASN A 29 12.41 4.51 -10.30
C ASN A 29 13.13 4.32 -8.97
N LYS A 30 12.54 4.71 -7.85
CA LYS A 30 13.15 4.59 -6.52
C LYS A 30 12.11 4.24 -5.46
N ASN A 31 12.58 3.71 -4.33
CA ASN A 31 11.76 3.62 -3.13
C ASN A 31 11.92 4.92 -2.32
N PRO A 32 10.88 5.78 -2.24
CA PRO A 32 10.96 7.00 -1.45
C PRO A 32 10.60 6.79 0.02
N ILE A 33 10.34 5.54 0.45
CA ILE A 33 9.81 5.19 1.77
C ILE A 33 10.87 4.45 2.57
N GLY A 34 11.11 4.85 3.81
CA GLY A 34 12.03 4.20 4.75
C GLY A 34 12.90 5.21 5.50
N HIS A 35 13.62 4.74 6.53
CA HIS A 35 14.43 5.58 7.42
C HIS A 35 15.53 6.41 6.72
N LYS A 36 16.01 5.97 5.55
CA LYS A 36 17.03 6.64 4.74
C LYS A 36 16.47 7.18 3.42
N ALA A 37 15.17 7.28 3.30
CA ALA A 37 14.48 7.73 2.11
C ALA A 37 13.78 9.08 2.34
N ASP A 38 12.99 9.54 1.35
CA ASP A 38 12.36 10.87 1.40
C ASP A 38 11.21 10.92 2.42
N PHE A 39 10.57 9.77 2.72
CA PHE A 39 9.45 9.65 3.67
C PHE A 39 9.63 8.49 4.63
N ILE A 40 9.20 8.71 5.87
CA ILE A 40 8.95 7.63 6.82
C ILE A 40 7.45 7.52 7.05
N THR A 41 6.90 6.30 7.04
CA THR A 41 5.47 6.05 7.23
C THR A 41 5.22 5.37 8.57
N SER A 42 4.01 5.50 9.12
CA SER A 42 3.65 4.92 10.42
C SER A 42 3.96 3.42 10.53
N PRO A 43 3.69 2.57 9.52
CA PRO A 43 4.07 1.16 9.55
C PRO A 43 5.60 0.93 9.65
N ASN A 44 6.40 1.85 9.10
CA ASN A 44 7.88 1.78 9.18
C ASN A 44 8.42 2.30 10.52
N VAL A 45 7.65 3.11 11.25
CA VAL A 45 8.03 3.61 12.58
C VAL A 45 7.74 2.55 13.66
N SER A 46 6.58 1.90 13.57
CA SER A 46 6.16 0.94 14.60
C SER A 46 5.29 -0.18 14.02
N ILE A 47 5.67 -1.41 14.32
CA ILE A 47 4.87 -2.61 14.02
C ILE A 47 3.49 -2.52 14.66
N MET A 48 3.40 -1.92 15.85
CA MET A 48 2.15 -1.73 16.59
C MET A 48 1.08 -1.02 15.76
N PHE A 49 1.46 -0.08 14.89
CA PHE A 49 0.51 0.58 14.01
C PHE A 49 -0.26 -0.42 13.13
N SER A 50 0.45 -1.33 12.47
CA SER A 50 -0.17 -2.35 11.60
C SER A 50 -0.92 -3.42 12.39
N GLU A 51 -0.43 -3.77 13.59
CA GLU A 51 -1.13 -4.69 14.50
C GLU A 51 -2.46 -4.10 14.98
N MET A 52 -2.50 -2.83 15.34
CA MET A 52 -3.74 -2.15 15.75
C MET A 52 -4.74 -2.04 14.58
N ILE A 53 -4.26 -1.75 13.36
CA ILE A 53 -5.11 -1.80 12.17
C ILE A 53 -5.68 -3.21 11.97
N THR A 54 -4.88 -4.25 12.17
CA THR A 54 -5.35 -5.64 12.05
C THR A 54 -6.44 -5.96 13.07
N ILE A 55 -6.26 -5.59 14.32
CA ILE A 55 -7.26 -5.79 15.38
C ILE A 55 -8.54 -5.02 15.07
N TRP A 56 -8.42 -3.78 14.56
CA TRP A 56 -9.56 -3.00 14.12
C TRP A 56 -10.32 -3.69 12.97
N LEU A 57 -9.62 -4.22 11.96
CA LEU A 57 -10.22 -4.97 10.85
C LEU A 57 -10.99 -6.21 11.35
N ILE A 58 -10.41 -6.97 12.28
CA ILE A 58 -11.05 -8.14 12.90
C ILE A 58 -12.30 -7.74 13.65
N SER A 59 -12.21 -6.71 14.50
CA SER A 59 -13.37 -6.19 15.25
C SER A 59 -14.51 -5.72 14.32
N PHE A 60 -14.14 -5.10 13.19
CA PHE A 60 -15.13 -4.67 12.20
C PHE A 60 -15.79 -5.86 11.49
N TRP A 61 -14.99 -6.88 11.13
CA TRP A 61 -15.49 -8.12 10.55
C TRP A 61 -16.44 -8.87 11.49
N GLU A 62 -16.14 -8.91 12.79
CA GLU A 62 -17.03 -9.48 13.82
C GLU A 62 -18.34 -8.72 13.91
N LYS A 63 -18.30 -7.37 13.92
CA LYS A 63 -19.50 -6.51 13.92
C LYS A 63 -20.36 -6.70 12.68
N MET A 64 -19.77 -7.08 11.53
CA MET A 64 -20.52 -7.43 10.33
C MET A 64 -21.14 -8.84 10.35
N GLY A 65 -21.01 -9.57 11.44
CA GLY A 65 -21.54 -10.93 11.57
C GLY A 65 -20.63 -12.01 10.97
N CYS A 66 -19.32 -11.78 10.94
CA CYS A 66 -18.32 -12.74 10.48
C CYS A 66 -18.57 -13.27 9.05
N PRO A 67 -18.70 -12.42 8.05
CA PRO A 67 -18.93 -12.86 6.67
C PRO A 67 -17.82 -13.80 6.20
N LYS A 68 -18.19 -14.85 5.46
CA LYS A 68 -17.26 -15.92 5.02
C LYS A 68 -16.30 -15.50 3.90
N ASN A 69 -16.54 -14.40 3.25
CA ASN A 69 -15.71 -13.93 2.14
C ASN A 69 -15.70 -12.40 2.09
N ILE A 70 -14.57 -11.82 2.46
CA ILE A 70 -14.34 -10.38 2.42
C ILE A 70 -13.03 -10.06 1.69
N ASN A 71 -12.95 -8.88 1.11
CA ASN A 71 -11.72 -8.34 0.57
C ASN A 71 -11.18 -7.24 1.48
N VAL A 72 -9.96 -7.43 1.94
CA VAL A 72 -9.17 -6.40 2.62
C VAL A 72 -8.25 -5.78 1.59
N VAL A 73 -8.48 -4.52 1.28
CA VAL A 73 -7.81 -3.84 0.16
C VAL A 73 -6.96 -2.70 0.68
N GLU A 74 -5.67 -2.70 0.34
CA GLU A 74 -4.76 -1.59 0.56
C GLU A 74 -4.49 -0.85 -0.74
N LEU A 75 -4.74 0.46 -0.75
CA LEU A 75 -4.50 1.32 -1.91
C LEU A 75 -3.17 2.06 -1.74
N GLY A 76 -2.21 1.82 -2.63
CA GLY A 76 -0.91 2.49 -2.57
C GLY A 76 -0.07 2.04 -1.38
N ALA A 77 0.22 0.75 -1.27
CA ALA A 77 0.89 0.13 -0.12
C ALA A 77 2.36 0.57 0.08
N GLY A 78 2.88 1.48 -0.73
CA GLY A 78 4.25 1.94 -0.63
C GLY A 78 5.26 0.79 -0.74
N ASP A 79 6.10 0.61 0.27
CA ASP A 79 7.05 -0.50 0.32
C ASP A 79 6.42 -1.84 0.80
N GLY A 80 5.12 -1.85 1.07
CA GLY A 80 4.34 -3.03 1.49
C GLY A 80 4.46 -3.39 2.97
N GLU A 81 5.02 -2.51 3.81
CA GLU A 81 5.25 -2.82 5.23
C GLU A 81 3.95 -3.07 5.99
N MET A 82 2.91 -2.23 5.78
CA MET A 82 1.64 -2.39 6.49
C MET A 82 0.99 -3.73 6.17
N MET A 83 0.81 -4.07 4.90
CA MET A 83 0.23 -5.35 4.50
C MET A 83 1.04 -6.54 4.99
N PHE A 84 2.36 -6.47 4.94
CA PHE A 84 3.24 -7.52 5.45
C PHE A 84 3.02 -7.79 6.94
N GLN A 85 2.91 -6.76 7.76
CA GLN A 85 2.64 -6.90 9.20
C GLN A 85 1.20 -7.34 9.48
N ILE A 86 0.22 -6.86 8.69
CA ILE A 86 -1.16 -7.34 8.76
C ILE A 86 -1.20 -8.85 8.52
N LEU A 87 -0.57 -9.34 7.44
CA LEU A 87 -0.54 -10.76 7.10
C LEU A 87 0.12 -11.60 8.21
N LYS A 88 1.19 -11.13 8.82
CA LYS A 88 1.81 -11.79 10.00
C LYS A 88 0.87 -11.83 11.19
N THR A 89 0.17 -10.75 11.46
CA THR A 89 -0.71 -10.64 12.62
C THR A 89 -1.93 -11.54 12.48
N VAL A 90 -2.52 -11.62 11.28
CA VAL A 90 -3.72 -12.47 11.03
C VAL A 90 -3.44 -13.97 11.14
N GLU A 91 -2.18 -14.41 11.12
CA GLU A 91 -1.83 -15.81 11.38
C GLU A 91 -2.35 -16.29 12.74
N LYS A 92 -2.49 -15.41 13.71
CA LYS A 92 -3.04 -15.69 15.04
C LYS A 92 -4.58 -15.76 15.05
N PHE A 93 -5.26 -15.41 13.95
CA PHE A 93 -6.72 -15.26 13.87
C PHE A 93 -7.30 -16.08 12.71
N ASN A 94 -7.23 -17.39 12.83
CA ASN A 94 -7.56 -18.35 11.76
C ASN A 94 -8.93 -18.11 11.08
N LYS A 95 -9.98 -17.81 11.86
CA LYS A 95 -11.31 -17.58 11.29
C LYS A 95 -11.33 -16.37 10.35
N PHE A 96 -10.74 -15.26 10.79
CA PHE A 96 -10.64 -14.05 9.98
C PHE A 96 -9.75 -14.27 8.75
N LYS A 97 -8.59 -14.92 8.93
CA LYS A 97 -7.66 -15.25 7.85
C LYS A 97 -8.36 -16.07 6.74
N LEU A 98 -9.06 -17.12 7.09
CA LEU A 98 -9.78 -17.98 6.14
C LEU A 98 -10.97 -17.30 5.45
N SER A 99 -11.49 -16.24 6.05
CA SER A 99 -12.60 -15.45 5.51
C SER A 99 -12.16 -14.25 4.67
N SER A 100 -10.86 -13.98 4.58
CA SER A 100 -10.34 -12.72 4.03
C SER A 100 -9.41 -12.95 2.84
N ASN A 101 -9.63 -12.17 1.77
CA ASN A 101 -8.69 -12.03 0.67
C ASN A 101 -7.95 -10.70 0.83
N PHE A 102 -6.63 -10.74 0.84
CA PHE A 102 -5.80 -9.55 0.98
C PHE A 102 -5.31 -9.09 -0.39
N ILE A 103 -5.56 -7.84 -0.73
CA ILE A 103 -5.32 -7.28 -2.07
C ILE A 103 -4.57 -5.96 -1.95
N ILE A 104 -3.54 -5.77 -2.75
CA ILE A 104 -2.86 -4.48 -2.90
C ILE A 104 -3.11 -3.92 -4.29
N TYR A 105 -3.59 -2.68 -4.35
CA TYR A 105 -3.60 -1.89 -5.57
C TYR A 105 -2.45 -0.89 -5.57
N GLU A 106 -1.48 -1.11 -6.44
CA GLU A 106 -0.31 -0.25 -6.59
C GLU A 106 -0.13 0.16 -8.04
N LYS A 107 0.14 1.43 -8.28
CA LYS A 107 0.34 1.98 -9.62
C LYS A 107 1.80 1.88 -10.06
N SER A 108 2.74 2.07 -9.13
CA SER A 108 4.17 2.00 -9.41
C SER A 108 4.61 0.58 -9.70
N SER A 109 5.16 0.35 -10.88
CA SER A 109 5.76 -0.94 -11.24
C SER A 109 6.99 -1.27 -10.39
N TYR A 110 7.71 -0.26 -9.92
CA TYR A 110 8.84 -0.39 -9.03
C TYR A 110 8.40 -0.86 -7.63
N LEU A 111 7.43 -0.16 -7.03
CA LEU A 111 6.91 -0.52 -5.71
C LEU A 111 6.22 -1.88 -5.72
N LYS A 112 5.49 -2.24 -6.80
CA LYS A 112 4.94 -3.60 -6.97
C LYS A 112 6.01 -4.69 -6.86
N LYS A 113 7.20 -4.49 -7.43
CA LYS A 113 8.29 -5.45 -7.33
C LYS A 113 8.82 -5.57 -5.90
N LEU A 114 8.91 -4.45 -5.17
CA LEU A 114 9.31 -4.45 -3.76
C LEU A 114 8.29 -5.19 -2.90
N GLN A 115 7.00 -4.88 -3.07
CA GLN A 115 5.90 -5.52 -2.36
C GLN A 115 5.89 -7.03 -2.58
N LYS A 116 5.98 -7.49 -3.84
CA LYS A 116 6.06 -8.92 -4.15
C LYS A 116 7.24 -9.61 -3.48
N LYS A 117 8.42 -8.97 -3.47
CA LYS A 117 9.62 -9.52 -2.81
C LYS A 117 9.45 -9.59 -1.29
N LYS A 118 8.80 -8.61 -0.67
CA LYS A 118 8.59 -8.54 0.78
C LYS A 118 7.53 -9.53 1.27
N ILE A 119 6.43 -9.66 0.54
CA ILE A 119 5.22 -10.38 0.96
C ILE A 119 5.20 -11.84 0.45
N ASN A 120 6.09 -12.20 -0.48
CA ASN A 120 6.15 -13.55 -1.09
C ASN A 120 4.81 -14.03 -1.66
N PHE A 121 4.15 -13.17 -2.45
CA PHE A 121 2.97 -13.54 -3.24
C PHE A 121 3.36 -14.28 -4.51
#